data_fc7c6318036878c1002b817e52d0cf35
#
_entry.id   fc7c6318036878c1002b817e52d0cf35
#
_cell.length_a   1.000
_cell.length_b   1.000
_cell.length_c   1.000
_cell.angle_alpha   90.00
_cell.angle_beta   90.00
_cell.angle_gamma   90.00
#
_symmetry.space_group_name_H-M   'P 1'
#
loop_
_entity.id
_entity.type
_entity.pdbx_description
1 polymer ?
#
loop_
_entity_poly.entity_id
_entity_poly.type
_entity_poly.pdbx_seq_one_letter_code
_entity_poly.pdbx_strand_id
1 'polypeptide(L)'
;MKHDIEVFVFVDALGWEFTERYGFLREELIHRRGVEMQFGYSCSAIPTILSGTRPAENGHLSLFRYDPVRSPFKFFSRLGWLFKPSSFWNRGRVRHLLSRLVKRLYGFTGYFQLYSMPIARLGMMDYCEQQDLFVRGGLGSIPNLADVTHEKGVPTSISDWRAGDAAAFDKALADIRGGATRFLFVYTAEFDALMHREVTNADDSAVRAKLAWYAERIRALLAALKETGRTYSLTVFSDHGMTPLAGTVDVKSVIEGSGLVFGTDYAACYDSTLVRFTYLKPEARARIEDLMSAFADKGHFLTEDEERRHGIYRADRLFGDAIFLMNPGLQVVPSDMGGKPLNGMHGFDPTDRWSRAAVLSTEPIPDEVKSVADYFMLMTSAL
;
A
#
# COMPACT_ATOMS: atom_id res chain seq x y z
N MET A 1 13.29 -21.76 15.32
CA MET A 1 12.69 -21.92 13.98
C MET A 1 12.09 -23.31 13.86
N LYS A 2 10.94 -23.44 13.24
CA LYS A 2 10.26 -24.72 13.01
C LYS A 2 10.94 -25.50 11.86
N HIS A 3 11.44 -24.76 10.84
CA HIS A 3 12.14 -25.31 9.69
C HIS A 3 13.55 -24.73 9.57
N ASP A 4 14.40 -25.40 8.77
CA ASP A 4 15.76 -24.91 8.49
C ASP A 4 15.74 -23.69 7.57
N ILE A 5 14.72 -23.56 6.70
CA ILE A 5 14.53 -22.42 5.81
C ILE A 5 13.04 -22.01 5.82
N GLU A 6 12.79 -20.74 6.08
CA GLU A 6 11.48 -20.11 6.00
C GLU A 6 11.46 -19.11 4.83
N VAL A 7 10.54 -19.29 3.89
CA VAL A 7 10.42 -18.44 2.69
C VAL A 7 9.05 -17.79 2.66
N PHE A 8 9.04 -16.46 2.63
CA PHE A 8 7.84 -15.62 2.50
C PHE A 8 7.91 -14.85 1.20
N VAL A 9 6.96 -15.11 0.29
CA VAL A 9 6.85 -14.43 -1.01
C VAL A 9 5.66 -13.50 -0.97
N PHE A 10 5.93 -12.20 -0.95
CA PHE A 10 4.93 -11.16 -1.04
C PHE A 10 4.64 -10.84 -2.50
N VAL A 11 3.38 -10.95 -2.90
CA VAL A 11 2.91 -10.57 -4.24
C VAL A 11 1.83 -9.51 -4.09
N ASP A 12 2.19 -8.25 -4.34
CA ASP A 12 1.32 -7.08 -4.24
C ASP A 12 0.04 -7.26 -5.07
N ALA A 13 -1.10 -6.96 -4.48
CA ALA A 13 -2.44 -7.10 -5.06
C ALA A 13 -2.86 -8.52 -5.49
N LEU A 14 -2.19 -9.58 -5.03
CA LEU A 14 -2.62 -10.96 -5.27
C LEU A 14 -3.84 -11.27 -4.38
N GLY A 15 -5.00 -10.74 -4.76
CA GLY A 15 -6.23 -10.88 -4.00
C GLY A 15 -6.78 -12.30 -3.97
N TRP A 16 -7.54 -12.62 -2.91
CA TRP A 16 -8.16 -13.92 -2.71
C TRP A 16 -9.05 -14.33 -3.89
N GLU A 17 -9.89 -13.43 -4.41
CA GLU A 17 -10.78 -13.71 -5.54
C GLU A 17 -10.02 -14.13 -6.80
N PHE A 18 -8.83 -13.57 -7.04
CA PHE A 18 -8.00 -13.94 -8.20
C PHE A 18 -7.27 -15.24 -7.97
N THR A 19 -6.76 -15.52 -6.76
CA THR A 19 -6.12 -16.81 -6.46
C THR A 19 -7.09 -17.96 -6.64
N GLU A 20 -8.34 -17.80 -6.21
CA GLU A 20 -9.38 -18.83 -6.37
C GLU A 20 -9.86 -18.95 -7.82
N ARG A 21 -10.12 -17.82 -8.48
CA ARG A 21 -10.59 -17.78 -9.88
C ARG A 21 -9.64 -18.47 -10.84
N TYR A 22 -8.34 -18.28 -10.66
CA TYR A 22 -7.31 -18.84 -11.56
C TYR A 22 -6.65 -20.12 -11.03
N GLY A 23 -7.05 -20.63 -9.88
CA GLY A 23 -6.47 -21.82 -9.27
C GLY A 23 -4.97 -21.69 -9.01
N PHE A 24 -4.52 -20.47 -8.67
CA PHE A 24 -3.10 -20.14 -8.54
C PHE A 24 -2.41 -21.04 -7.50
N LEU A 25 -1.42 -21.84 -7.94
CA LEU A 25 -0.60 -22.76 -7.14
C LEU A 25 -1.43 -23.67 -6.20
N ARG A 26 -2.60 -24.14 -6.64
CA ARG A 26 -3.53 -24.89 -5.80
C ARG A 26 -2.99 -26.25 -5.37
N GLU A 27 -2.16 -26.85 -6.19
CA GLU A 27 -1.56 -28.17 -5.91
C GLU A 27 -0.32 -28.05 -5.01
N GLU A 28 0.45 -26.98 -5.15
CA GLU A 28 1.70 -26.78 -4.41
C GLU A 28 1.48 -26.14 -3.04
N LEU A 29 0.50 -25.22 -2.93
CA LEU A 29 0.19 -24.45 -1.72
C LEU A 29 -1.23 -24.80 -1.26
N ILE A 30 -1.35 -25.97 -0.63
CA ILE A 30 -2.65 -26.58 -0.29
C ILE A 30 -3.35 -25.88 0.87
N HIS A 31 -2.61 -25.22 1.75
CA HIS A 31 -3.15 -24.45 2.86
C HIS A 31 -3.39 -23.02 2.39
N ARG A 32 -4.66 -22.64 2.30
CA ARG A 32 -5.09 -21.41 1.61
C ARG A 32 -6.14 -20.68 2.42
N ARG A 33 -6.06 -19.37 2.47
CA ARG A 33 -7.06 -18.52 3.16
C ARG A 33 -7.11 -17.13 2.55
N GLY A 34 -8.34 -16.61 2.36
CA GLY A 34 -8.55 -15.18 2.16
C GLY A 34 -8.60 -14.48 3.51
N VAL A 35 -7.85 -13.41 3.67
CA VAL A 35 -7.77 -12.63 4.91
C VAL A 35 -8.18 -11.17 4.67
N GLU A 36 -8.50 -10.46 5.74
CA GLU A 36 -8.84 -9.04 5.69
C GLU A 36 -7.61 -8.20 5.38
N MET A 37 -7.72 -7.28 4.42
CA MET A 37 -6.67 -6.29 4.15
C MET A 37 -6.59 -5.22 5.25
N GLN A 38 -5.46 -4.54 5.38
CA GLN A 38 -5.40 -3.30 6.16
C GLN A 38 -6.08 -2.17 5.39
N PHE A 39 -7.02 -1.47 6.01
CA PHE A 39 -7.67 -0.29 5.42
C PHE A 39 -6.63 0.74 4.97
N GLY A 40 -6.80 1.26 3.77
CA GLY A 40 -5.90 2.19 3.10
C GLY A 40 -5.24 1.56 1.86
N TYR A 41 -3.99 1.89 1.61
CA TYR A 41 -3.23 1.47 0.43
C TYR A 41 -2.03 0.61 0.84
N SER A 42 -1.22 0.16 -0.13
CA SER A 42 0.03 -0.59 0.18
C SER A 42 0.93 0.17 1.16
N CYS A 43 0.95 1.51 1.12
CA CYS A 43 1.66 2.34 2.11
C CYS A 43 1.08 2.27 3.54
N SER A 44 -0.13 1.72 3.71
CA SER A 44 -0.72 1.36 5.01
C SER A 44 -0.48 -0.11 5.35
N ALA A 45 -0.64 -0.99 4.37
CA ALA A 45 -0.55 -2.43 4.57
C ALA A 45 0.89 -2.91 4.80
N ILE A 46 1.87 -2.42 4.03
CA ILE A 46 3.27 -2.84 4.16
C ILE A 46 3.85 -2.56 5.55
N PRO A 47 3.75 -1.34 6.13
CA PRO A 47 4.19 -1.12 7.51
C PRO A 47 3.49 -2.04 8.52
N THR A 48 2.19 -2.29 8.32
CA THR A 48 1.41 -3.20 9.17
C THR A 48 1.92 -4.64 9.06
N ILE A 49 2.20 -5.13 7.86
CA ILE A 49 2.77 -6.46 7.62
C ILE A 49 4.17 -6.59 8.24
N LEU A 50 4.99 -5.54 8.13
CA LEU A 50 6.38 -5.57 8.60
C LEU A 50 6.53 -5.37 10.10
N SER A 51 5.51 -4.89 10.83
CA SER A 51 5.60 -4.57 12.26
C SER A 51 4.49 -5.16 13.13
N GLY A 52 3.39 -5.64 12.53
CA GLY A 52 2.19 -6.05 13.27
C GLY A 52 1.39 -4.89 13.87
N THR A 53 1.81 -3.63 13.65
CA THR A 53 1.11 -2.45 14.16
C THR A 53 0.19 -1.86 13.09
N ARG A 54 -0.95 -1.31 13.52
CA ARG A 54 -1.91 -0.68 12.59
C ARG A 54 -1.60 0.81 12.36
N PRO A 55 -2.18 1.46 11.36
CA PRO A 55 -1.96 2.89 11.06
C PRO A 55 -2.13 3.82 12.25
N ALA A 56 -3.06 3.54 13.14
CA ALA A 56 -3.24 4.31 14.38
C ALA A 56 -1.97 4.35 15.24
N GLU A 57 -1.13 3.31 15.17
CA GLU A 57 0.12 3.19 15.92
C GLU A 57 1.32 3.64 15.08
N ASN A 58 1.45 3.12 13.84
CA ASN A 58 2.61 3.37 12.98
C ASN A 58 2.54 4.67 12.17
N GLY A 59 1.37 5.32 12.10
CA GLY A 59 1.19 6.62 11.43
C GLY A 59 1.10 6.55 9.89
N HIS A 60 0.98 5.37 9.29
CA HIS A 60 0.95 5.16 7.84
C HIS A 60 -0.46 4.79 7.36
N LEU A 61 -1.21 5.72 6.75
CA LEU A 61 -2.50 5.44 6.11
C LEU A 61 -2.47 5.72 4.61
N SER A 62 -1.87 6.83 4.23
CA SER A 62 -1.68 7.27 2.85
C SER A 62 -0.37 8.03 2.75
N LEU A 63 0.16 8.20 1.54
CA LEU A 63 1.49 8.79 1.32
C LEU A 63 1.59 10.23 1.83
N PHE A 64 0.58 11.05 1.57
CA PHE A 64 0.55 12.45 2.02
C PHE A 64 -0.45 12.64 3.16
N ARG A 65 -0.12 13.52 4.09
CA ARG A 65 -1.03 14.02 5.13
C ARG A 65 -0.82 15.50 5.35
N TYR A 66 -1.87 16.20 5.77
CA TYR A 66 -1.75 17.61 6.15
C TYR A 66 -1.01 17.72 7.48
N ASP A 67 0.17 18.30 7.45
CA ASP A 67 0.96 18.64 8.62
C ASP A 67 1.94 19.78 8.28
N PRO A 68 1.51 21.03 8.39
CA PRO A 68 2.37 22.19 8.07
C PRO A 68 3.53 22.36 9.05
N VAL A 69 3.45 21.73 10.24
CA VAL A 69 4.50 21.81 11.26
C VAL A 69 5.65 20.84 10.93
N ARG A 70 5.33 19.59 10.57
CA ARG A 70 6.31 18.54 10.27
C ARG A 70 6.71 18.47 8.81
N SER A 71 6.00 19.18 7.91
CA SER A 71 6.28 19.16 6.48
C SER A 71 7.78 19.34 6.19
N PRO A 72 8.43 18.39 5.50
CA PRO A 72 9.80 18.56 5.04
C PRO A 72 9.86 19.55 3.87
N PHE A 73 8.72 19.83 3.22
CA PHE A 73 8.64 20.58 1.98
C PHE A 73 8.34 22.07 2.17
N LYS A 74 8.51 22.65 3.37
CA LYS A 74 8.21 24.06 3.66
C LYS A 74 8.81 25.05 2.66
N PHE A 75 9.97 24.70 2.10
CA PHE A 75 10.64 25.55 1.11
C PHE A 75 9.82 25.69 -0.20
N PHE A 76 9.07 24.66 -0.60
CA PHE A 76 8.24 24.70 -1.81
C PHE A 76 7.07 25.69 -1.71
N SER A 77 6.57 26.00 -0.53
CA SER A 77 5.52 27.01 -0.36
C SER A 77 5.96 28.39 -0.81
N ARG A 78 7.27 28.70 -0.67
CA ARG A 78 7.87 29.97 -1.10
C ARG A 78 8.14 30.01 -2.62
N LEU A 79 8.24 28.88 -3.26
CA LEU A 79 8.57 28.73 -4.69
C LEU A 79 7.35 28.41 -5.57
N GLY A 80 6.14 28.36 -5.00
CA GLY A 80 4.92 27.96 -5.72
C GLY A 80 4.68 28.75 -7.03
N TRP A 81 5.12 29.99 -7.11
CA TRP A 81 5.02 30.85 -8.29
C TRP A 81 5.89 30.37 -9.47
N LEU A 82 7.01 29.67 -9.21
CA LEU A 82 7.89 29.11 -10.26
C LEU A 82 7.25 27.93 -10.98
N PHE A 83 6.26 27.29 -10.37
CA PHE A 83 5.62 26.08 -10.91
C PHE A 83 4.36 26.40 -11.72
N LYS A 84 4.34 27.55 -12.36
CA LYS A 84 3.31 27.94 -13.33
C LYS A 84 3.87 27.90 -14.76
N PRO A 85 3.10 27.48 -15.78
CA PRO A 85 1.73 26.96 -15.67
C PRO A 85 1.69 25.51 -15.13
N SER A 86 0.66 25.18 -14.37
CA SER A 86 0.50 23.85 -13.74
C SER A 86 0.42 22.72 -14.76
N SER A 87 -0.10 23.01 -15.97
CA SER A 87 -0.20 22.05 -17.08
C SER A 87 1.16 21.48 -17.54
N PHE A 88 2.23 22.26 -17.44
CA PHE A 88 3.59 21.78 -17.74
C PHE A 88 4.10 20.86 -16.63
N TRP A 89 3.98 21.32 -15.38
CA TRP A 89 4.50 20.64 -14.21
C TRP A 89 3.72 19.36 -13.84
N ASN A 90 2.48 19.22 -14.32
CA ASN A 90 1.66 18.02 -14.13
C ASN A 90 1.91 16.92 -15.16
N ARG A 91 2.81 17.10 -16.12
CA ARG A 91 3.18 16.03 -17.06
C ARG A 91 3.92 14.91 -16.33
N GLY A 92 3.53 13.66 -16.58
CA GLY A 92 4.05 12.51 -15.82
C GLY A 92 5.59 12.41 -15.81
N ARG A 93 6.26 12.65 -16.95
CA ARG A 93 7.74 12.66 -17.02
C ARG A 93 8.36 13.76 -16.15
N VAL A 94 7.76 14.95 -16.14
CA VAL A 94 8.23 16.09 -15.33
C VAL A 94 8.04 15.77 -13.85
N ARG A 95 6.89 15.22 -13.47
CA ARG A 95 6.61 14.77 -12.09
C ARG A 95 7.57 13.69 -11.63
N HIS A 96 7.87 12.71 -12.47
CA HIS A 96 8.83 11.66 -12.13
C HIS A 96 10.24 12.24 -11.90
N LEU A 97 10.72 13.12 -12.79
CA LEU A 97 12.02 13.78 -12.65
C LEU A 97 12.06 14.63 -11.36
N LEU A 98 11.02 15.42 -11.13
CA LEU A 98 10.90 16.24 -9.91
C LEU A 98 10.86 15.37 -8.65
N SER A 99 10.14 14.25 -8.67
CA SER A 99 10.13 13.30 -7.55
C SER A 99 11.53 12.77 -7.23
N ARG A 100 12.30 12.39 -8.25
CA ARG A 100 13.69 11.91 -8.08
C ARG A 100 14.59 13.01 -7.49
N LEU A 101 14.46 14.25 -7.98
CA LEU A 101 15.22 15.38 -7.46
C LEU A 101 14.88 15.67 -6.00
N VAL A 102 13.58 15.75 -5.67
CA VAL A 102 13.10 15.99 -4.31
C VAL A 102 13.57 14.88 -3.38
N LYS A 103 13.38 13.61 -3.78
CA LYS A 103 13.86 12.44 -3.03
C LYS A 103 15.33 12.57 -2.67
N ARG A 104 16.17 12.94 -3.65
CA ARG A 104 17.61 13.11 -3.45
C ARG A 104 17.95 14.29 -2.54
N LEU A 105 17.29 15.43 -2.72
CA LEU A 105 17.54 16.64 -1.92
C LEU A 105 17.18 16.46 -0.44
N TYR A 106 16.12 15.69 -0.15
CA TYR A 106 15.70 15.43 1.23
C TYR A 106 16.28 14.14 1.82
N GLY A 107 17.08 13.40 1.04
CA GLY A 107 17.70 12.17 1.51
C GLY A 107 16.70 11.05 1.81
N PHE A 108 15.52 11.05 1.17
CA PHE A 108 14.54 10.00 1.39
C PHE A 108 15.02 8.68 0.83
N THR A 109 14.99 7.63 1.65
CA THR A 109 15.39 6.28 1.28
C THR A 109 14.20 5.39 0.92
N GLY A 110 13.00 5.71 1.44
CA GLY A 110 11.76 5.01 1.17
C GLY A 110 11.18 5.24 -0.23
N TYR A 111 9.98 4.74 -0.47
CA TYR A 111 9.24 5.03 -1.69
C TYR A 111 8.81 6.51 -1.70
N PHE A 112 9.08 7.23 -2.76
CA PHE A 112 8.70 8.64 -2.89
C PHE A 112 8.26 8.99 -4.29
N GLN A 113 7.03 9.51 -4.41
CA GLN A 113 6.50 10.06 -5.64
C GLN A 113 5.54 11.22 -5.37
N LEU A 114 5.69 12.31 -6.12
CA LEU A 114 4.83 13.49 -5.98
C LEU A 114 3.43 13.29 -6.57
N TYR A 115 3.24 12.28 -7.41
CA TYR A 115 1.97 12.04 -8.10
C TYR A 115 1.38 13.32 -8.70
N SER A 116 0.09 13.58 -8.48
CA SER A 116 -0.62 14.80 -8.90
C SER A 116 -0.80 15.82 -7.79
N MET A 117 -0.17 15.62 -6.62
CA MET A 117 -0.22 16.57 -5.49
C MET A 117 0.19 17.98 -5.97
N PRO A 118 -0.65 19.02 -5.78
CA PRO A 118 -0.29 20.37 -6.19
C PRO A 118 0.98 20.86 -5.49
N ILE A 119 1.98 21.30 -6.27
CA ILE A 119 3.29 21.70 -5.72
C ILE A 119 3.15 22.85 -4.72
N ALA A 120 2.21 23.76 -4.96
CA ALA A 120 1.92 24.86 -4.04
C ALA A 120 1.44 24.41 -2.65
N ARG A 121 0.90 23.19 -2.54
CA ARG A 121 0.40 22.62 -1.28
C ARG A 121 1.46 21.79 -0.55
N LEU A 122 2.54 21.38 -1.23
CA LEU A 122 3.57 20.51 -0.65
C LEU A 122 4.14 21.07 0.66
N GLY A 123 4.33 22.37 0.77
CA GLY A 123 4.84 22.97 2.01
C GLY A 123 3.94 22.83 3.24
N MET A 124 2.70 22.38 3.05
CA MET A 124 1.74 22.08 4.13
C MET A 124 1.54 20.58 4.33
N MET A 125 2.21 19.73 3.52
CA MET A 125 2.04 18.29 3.55
C MET A 125 3.26 17.62 4.15
N ASP A 126 3.04 16.61 4.97
CA ASP A 126 4.05 15.64 5.37
C ASP A 126 3.93 14.38 4.47
N TYR A 127 4.99 13.60 4.42
CA TYR A 127 5.09 12.37 3.63
C TYR A 127 5.46 11.19 4.53
N CYS A 128 4.71 10.10 4.50
CA CYS A 128 4.87 9.03 5.48
C CYS A 128 6.09 8.12 5.20
N GLU A 129 6.38 7.76 3.94
CA GLU A 129 7.45 6.82 3.59
C GLU A 129 8.79 7.52 3.29
N GLN A 130 9.29 8.33 4.23
CA GLN A 130 10.58 8.99 4.08
C GLN A 130 11.76 8.01 4.19
N GLN A 131 11.59 6.96 4.98
CA GLN A 131 12.60 5.92 5.21
C GLN A 131 12.23 4.62 4.50
N ASP A 132 13.24 3.82 4.17
CA ASP A 132 13.05 2.48 3.64
C ASP A 132 12.47 1.57 4.73
N LEU A 133 11.27 1.05 4.51
CA LEU A 133 10.53 0.24 5.49
C LEU A 133 11.13 -1.15 5.69
N PHE A 134 11.94 -1.63 4.74
CA PHE A 134 12.48 -2.99 4.72
C PHE A 134 13.85 -3.10 5.39
N VAL A 135 14.39 -2.00 5.88
CA VAL A 135 15.67 -1.98 6.61
C VAL A 135 15.46 -1.78 8.10
N ARG A 136 16.48 -2.07 8.89
CA ARG A 136 16.47 -1.83 10.33
C ARG A 136 16.18 -0.36 10.65
N GLY A 137 15.28 -0.15 11.61
CA GLY A 137 14.85 1.19 12.01
C GLY A 137 13.99 1.93 10.96
N GLY A 138 13.56 1.24 9.90
CA GLY A 138 12.76 1.84 8.82
C GLY A 138 11.39 2.37 9.28
N LEU A 139 10.88 1.90 10.41
CA LEU A 139 9.67 2.39 11.08
C LEU A 139 9.96 3.22 12.34
N GLY A 140 11.14 3.83 12.42
CA GLY A 140 11.54 4.68 13.54
C GLY A 140 11.68 3.88 14.84
N SER A 141 10.83 4.18 15.85
CA SER A 141 10.85 3.49 17.14
C SER A 141 10.07 2.17 17.17
N ILE A 142 9.33 1.85 16.12
CA ILE A 142 8.57 0.60 16.01
C ILE A 142 9.47 -0.46 15.38
N PRO A 143 9.76 -1.57 16.06
CA PRO A 143 10.54 -2.65 15.50
C PRO A 143 9.84 -3.26 14.28
N ASN A 144 10.56 -3.41 13.19
CA ASN A 144 10.09 -4.09 11.99
C ASN A 144 10.71 -5.49 11.85
N LEU A 145 10.34 -6.21 10.81
CA LEU A 145 10.84 -7.56 10.53
C LEU A 145 12.37 -7.62 10.46
N ALA A 146 13.04 -6.61 9.88
CA ALA A 146 14.49 -6.56 9.79
C ALA A 146 15.14 -6.35 11.17
N ASP A 147 14.52 -5.61 12.08
CA ASP A 147 14.96 -5.44 13.45
C ASP A 147 14.87 -6.78 14.19
N VAL A 148 13.72 -7.45 14.14
CA VAL A 148 13.46 -8.69 14.86
C VAL A 148 14.37 -9.83 14.38
N THR A 149 14.54 -9.98 13.06
CA THR A 149 15.44 -11.01 12.51
C THR A 149 16.90 -10.78 12.92
N HIS A 150 17.32 -9.51 12.97
CA HIS A 150 18.67 -9.16 13.44
C HIS A 150 18.87 -9.44 14.93
N GLU A 151 17.92 -9.04 15.78
CA GLU A 151 17.98 -9.28 17.24
C GLU A 151 18.05 -10.77 17.56
N LYS A 152 17.31 -11.59 16.81
CA LYS A 152 17.34 -13.06 16.94
C LYS A 152 18.58 -13.71 16.32
N GLY A 153 19.44 -12.94 15.62
CA GLY A 153 20.63 -13.46 14.95
C GLY A 153 20.32 -14.43 13.81
N VAL A 154 19.14 -14.32 13.17
CA VAL A 154 18.74 -15.21 12.08
C VAL A 154 19.32 -14.71 10.75
N PRO A 155 20.08 -15.56 10.02
CA PRO A 155 20.58 -15.21 8.69
C PRO A 155 19.41 -14.93 7.73
N THR A 156 19.21 -13.66 7.41
CA THR A 156 18.01 -13.16 6.72
C THR A 156 18.36 -12.51 5.38
N SER A 157 17.53 -12.74 4.37
CA SER A 157 17.53 -12.04 3.11
C SER A 157 16.16 -11.39 2.88
N ILE A 158 16.16 -10.06 2.75
CA ILE A 158 14.97 -9.29 2.36
C ILE A 158 15.28 -8.68 1.00
N SER A 159 14.35 -8.81 0.04
CA SER A 159 14.51 -8.25 -1.31
C SER A 159 14.59 -6.73 -1.28
N ASP A 160 15.44 -6.15 -2.12
CA ASP A 160 15.36 -4.72 -2.42
C ASP A 160 14.14 -4.47 -3.33
N TRP A 161 13.15 -3.77 -2.83
CA TRP A 161 11.93 -3.42 -3.55
C TRP A 161 12.19 -2.61 -4.84
N ARG A 162 13.40 -2.05 -5.00
CA ARG A 162 13.82 -1.28 -6.20
C ARG A 162 14.30 -2.17 -7.34
N ALA A 163 14.65 -3.41 -7.04
CA ALA A 163 15.29 -4.30 -8.00
C ALA A 163 14.32 -4.88 -9.05
N GLY A 164 13.01 -4.88 -8.75
CA GLY A 164 11.98 -5.50 -9.57
C GLY A 164 11.83 -7.00 -9.33
N ASP A 165 10.71 -7.55 -9.76
CA ASP A 165 10.25 -8.89 -9.40
C ASP A 165 11.23 -9.99 -9.85
N ALA A 166 11.72 -9.92 -11.08
CA ALA A 166 12.64 -10.94 -11.61
C ALA A 166 13.92 -11.04 -10.78
N ALA A 167 14.53 -9.88 -10.46
CA ALA A 167 15.75 -9.85 -9.66
C ALA A 167 15.51 -10.31 -8.21
N ALA A 168 14.31 -10.05 -7.65
CA ALA A 168 13.93 -10.54 -6.33
C ALA A 168 13.89 -12.09 -6.30
N PHE A 169 13.29 -12.73 -7.29
CA PHE A 169 13.27 -14.20 -7.42
C PHE A 169 14.65 -14.79 -7.69
N ASP A 170 15.43 -14.18 -8.59
CA ASP A 170 16.78 -14.65 -8.92
C ASP A 170 17.71 -14.60 -7.67
N LYS A 171 17.60 -13.52 -6.89
CA LYS A 171 18.32 -13.40 -5.61
C LYS A 171 17.86 -14.49 -4.61
N ALA A 172 16.55 -14.70 -4.47
CA ALA A 172 16.04 -15.73 -3.56
C ALA A 172 16.53 -17.12 -3.94
N LEU A 173 16.57 -17.47 -5.23
CA LEU A 173 17.15 -18.72 -5.72
C LEU A 173 18.63 -18.86 -5.37
N ALA A 174 19.41 -17.78 -5.55
CA ALA A 174 20.83 -17.76 -5.21
C ALA A 174 21.04 -17.95 -3.69
N ASP A 175 20.24 -17.28 -2.85
CA ASP A 175 20.30 -17.37 -1.40
C ASP A 175 19.94 -18.77 -0.89
N ILE A 176 18.94 -19.44 -1.46
CA ILE A 176 18.56 -20.84 -1.14
C ILE A 176 19.72 -21.77 -1.47
N ARG A 177 20.27 -21.68 -2.68
CA ARG A 177 21.39 -22.53 -3.14
C ARG A 177 22.68 -22.28 -2.38
N GLY A 178 22.92 -21.04 -1.95
CA GLY A 178 24.07 -20.65 -1.13
C GLY A 178 24.09 -21.25 0.28
N GLY A 179 22.92 -21.68 0.78
CA GLY A 179 22.76 -22.46 2.00
C GLY A 179 22.94 -21.69 3.33
N ALA A 180 23.40 -20.44 3.30
CA ALA A 180 23.64 -19.64 4.51
C ALA A 180 22.36 -18.99 5.06
N THR A 181 21.42 -18.64 4.19
CA THR A 181 20.17 -17.94 4.54
C THR A 181 19.17 -18.92 5.17
N ARG A 182 18.47 -18.46 6.19
CA ARG A 182 17.45 -19.22 6.92
C ARG A 182 16.07 -18.60 6.84
N PHE A 183 15.99 -17.27 6.65
CA PHE A 183 14.75 -16.54 6.48
C PHE A 183 14.82 -15.69 5.21
N LEU A 184 13.87 -15.85 4.31
CA LEU A 184 13.78 -15.09 3.08
C LEU A 184 12.45 -14.35 3.02
N PHE A 185 12.51 -13.06 2.72
CA PHE A 185 11.35 -12.24 2.38
C PHE A 185 11.53 -11.73 0.95
N VAL A 186 10.72 -12.26 0.02
CA VAL A 186 10.76 -11.91 -1.41
C VAL A 186 9.64 -10.93 -1.69
N TYR A 187 9.97 -9.67 -1.97
CA TYR A 187 9.00 -8.62 -2.28
C TYR A 187 8.81 -8.47 -3.78
N THR A 188 7.56 -8.45 -4.25
CA THR A 188 7.21 -8.21 -5.65
C THR A 188 5.99 -7.29 -5.76
N ALA A 189 5.97 -6.39 -6.78
CA ALA A 189 4.94 -5.35 -6.92
C ALA A 189 4.42 -5.16 -8.35
N GLU A 190 4.95 -5.89 -9.34
CA GLU A 190 4.54 -5.68 -10.75
C GLU A 190 3.12 -6.16 -11.03
N PHE A 191 2.56 -7.06 -10.19
CA PHE A 191 1.21 -7.56 -10.37
C PHE A 191 0.18 -6.47 -10.06
N ASP A 192 0.39 -5.69 -8.99
CA ASP A 192 -0.45 -4.52 -8.67
C ASP A 192 -0.51 -3.53 -9.85
N ALA A 193 0.66 -3.16 -10.39
CA ALA A 193 0.74 -2.25 -11.52
C ALA A 193 0.03 -2.79 -12.79
N LEU A 194 -0.02 -4.11 -12.97
CA LEU A 194 -0.78 -4.76 -14.03
C LEU A 194 -2.29 -4.66 -13.75
N MET A 195 -2.72 -5.01 -12.53
CA MET A 195 -4.12 -5.11 -12.16
C MET A 195 -4.84 -3.76 -12.21
N HIS A 196 -4.19 -2.67 -11.91
CA HIS A 196 -4.73 -1.32 -12.11
C HIS A 196 -5.18 -1.06 -13.57
N ARG A 197 -4.62 -1.75 -14.54
CA ARG A 197 -4.93 -1.57 -15.98
C ARG A 197 -5.79 -2.67 -16.57
N GLU A 198 -5.67 -3.90 -16.06
CA GLU A 198 -6.16 -5.09 -16.76
C GLU A 198 -7.34 -5.77 -16.04
N VAL A 199 -7.66 -5.41 -14.79
CA VAL A 199 -8.64 -6.16 -13.97
C VAL A 199 -10.05 -6.19 -14.57
N THR A 200 -10.45 -5.17 -15.32
CA THR A 200 -11.76 -5.10 -16.02
C THR A 200 -11.68 -5.52 -17.48
N ASN A 201 -10.50 -5.88 -17.97
CA ASN A 201 -10.36 -6.30 -19.35
C ASN A 201 -11.08 -7.64 -19.57
N ALA A 202 -11.94 -7.72 -20.59
CA ALA A 202 -12.61 -8.95 -20.96
C ALA A 202 -11.61 -10.03 -21.42
N ASP A 203 -10.50 -9.61 -22.05
CA ASP A 203 -9.34 -10.45 -22.28
C ASP A 203 -8.43 -10.42 -21.06
N ASP A 204 -8.49 -11.48 -20.25
CA ASP A 204 -7.65 -11.64 -19.05
C ASP A 204 -6.29 -12.32 -19.34
N SER A 205 -5.89 -12.41 -20.61
CA SER A 205 -4.66 -13.09 -21.05
C SER A 205 -3.40 -12.52 -20.38
N ALA A 206 -3.32 -11.19 -20.21
CA ALA A 206 -2.19 -10.55 -19.53
C ALA A 206 -2.13 -10.91 -18.04
N VAL A 207 -3.27 -10.97 -17.36
CA VAL A 207 -3.37 -11.38 -15.96
C VAL A 207 -2.96 -12.84 -15.81
N ARG A 208 -3.48 -13.75 -16.67
CA ARG A 208 -3.12 -15.17 -16.68
C ARG A 208 -1.62 -15.36 -16.94
N ALA A 209 -1.07 -14.66 -17.92
CA ALA A 209 0.36 -14.75 -18.25
C ALA A 209 1.24 -14.31 -17.06
N LYS A 210 0.87 -13.22 -16.37
CA LYS A 210 1.63 -12.75 -15.20
C LYS A 210 1.51 -13.72 -14.03
N LEU A 211 0.31 -14.27 -13.76
CA LEU A 211 0.12 -15.31 -12.73
C LEU A 211 0.91 -16.58 -13.06
N ALA A 212 0.91 -17.02 -14.32
CA ALA A 212 1.71 -18.17 -14.77
C ALA A 212 3.20 -17.93 -14.55
N TRP A 213 3.68 -16.73 -14.85
CA TRP A 213 5.07 -16.32 -14.60
C TRP A 213 5.43 -16.40 -13.12
N TYR A 214 4.58 -15.89 -12.20
CA TYR A 214 4.80 -16.03 -10.76
C TYR A 214 4.78 -17.48 -10.32
N ALA A 215 3.83 -18.26 -10.82
CA ALA A 215 3.73 -19.69 -10.49
C ALA A 215 5.00 -20.45 -10.89
N GLU A 216 5.55 -20.18 -12.09
CA GLU A 216 6.82 -20.77 -12.54
C GLU A 216 7.97 -20.40 -11.59
N ARG A 217 8.11 -19.11 -11.22
CA ARG A 217 9.15 -18.64 -10.30
C ARG A 217 9.03 -19.27 -8.91
N ILE A 218 7.82 -19.36 -8.37
CA ILE A 218 7.58 -19.98 -7.06
C ILE A 218 7.85 -21.50 -7.12
N ARG A 219 7.49 -22.20 -8.20
CA ARG A 219 7.86 -23.60 -8.41
C ARG A 219 9.37 -23.80 -8.47
N ALA A 220 10.09 -22.86 -9.08
CA ALA A 220 11.56 -22.89 -9.09
C ALA A 220 12.15 -22.73 -7.67
N LEU A 221 11.57 -21.87 -6.82
CA LEU A 221 11.97 -21.78 -5.41
C LEU A 221 11.69 -23.10 -4.68
N LEU A 222 10.50 -23.69 -4.86
CA LEU A 222 10.13 -24.97 -4.25
C LEU A 222 11.07 -26.11 -4.68
N ALA A 223 11.44 -26.17 -5.96
CA ALA A 223 12.41 -27.13 -6.48
C ALA A 223 13.79 -26.94 -5.82
N ALA A 224 14.29 -25.71 -5.79
CA ALA A 224 15.56 -25.41 -5.15
C ALA A 224 15.56 -25.75 -3.64
N LEU A 225 14.46 -25.47 -2.92
CA LEU A 225 14.31 -25.83 -1.52
C LEU A 225 14.39 -27.35 -1.32
N LYS A 226 13.69 -28.15 -2.16
CA LYS A 226 13.76 -29.62 -2.13
C LYS A 226 15.18 -30.14 -2.40
N GLU A 227 15.89 -29.54 -3.34
CA GLU A 227 17.29 -29.91 -3.67
C GLU A 227 18.25 -29.70 -2.50
N THR A 228 17.96 -28.78 -1.57
CA THR A 228 18.83 -28.56 -0.39
C THR A 228 18.82 -29.73 0.60
N GLY A 229 17.80 -30.57 0.58
CA GLY A 229 17.57 -31.61 1.58
C GLY A 229 17.23 -31.11 2.99
N ARG A 230 17.04 -29.79 3.17
CA ARG A 230 16.70 -29.13 4.45
C ARG A 230 15.17 -29.09 4.61
N THR A 231 14.72 -29.05 5.87
CA THR A 231 13.31 -28.77 6.15
C THR A 231 12.98 -27.32 5.79
N TYR A 232 11.83 -27.09 5.17
CA TYR A 232 11.44 -25.76 4.73
C TYR A 232 9.94 -25.51 4.84
N SER A 233 9.56 -24.22 4.94
CA SER A 233 8.21 -23.77 4.58
C SER A 233 8.28 -22.69 3.51
N LEU A 234 7.24 -22.61 2.68
CA LEU A 234 7.06 -21.52 1.73
C LEU A 234 5.63 -20.99 1.84
N THR A 235 5.52 -19.70 2.12
CA THR A 235 4.24 -18.98 2.21
C THR A 235 4.22 -17.87 1.18
N VAL A 236 3.19 -17.83 0.34
CA VAL A 236 2.87 -16.74 -0.58
C VAL A 236 1.73 -15.92 0.03
N PHE A 237 1.85 -14.60 0.06
CA PHE A 237 0.81 -13.75 0.62
C PHE A 237 0.78 -12.39 -0.07
N SER A 238 -0.33 -11.67 0.10
CA SER A 238 -0.53 -10.32 -0.42
C SER A 238 -1.02 -9.38 0.67
N ASP A 239 -0.98 -8.09 0.37
CA ASP A 239 -1.51 -7.04 1.24
C ASP A 239 -2.99 -6.74 1.00
N HIS A 240 -3.45 -6.86 -0.25
CA HIS A 240 -4.84 -6.62 -0.67
C HIS A 240 -5.15 -7.35 -1.98
N GLY A 241 -6.39 -7.20 -2.42
CA GLY A 241 -6.82 -7.57 -3.76
C GLY A 241 -6.93 -6.35 -4.68
N MET A 242 -7.79 -6.44 -5.71
CA MET A 242 -8.02 -5.36 -6.67
C MET A 242 -9.50 -5.31 -7.04
N THR A 243 -10.17 -4.21 -6.71
CA THR A 243 -11.58 -4.00 -7.00
C THR A 243 -11.74 -3.43 -8.41
N PRO A 244 -12.51 -4.10 -9.29
CA PRO A 244 -12.84 -3.56 -10.60
C PRO A 244 -13.59 -2.23 -10.48
N LEU A 245 -13.20 -1.23 -11.27
CA LEU A 245 -13.83 0.09 -11.26
C LEU A 245 -14.98 0.16 -12.28
N ALA A 246 -16.08 0.75 -11.84
CA ALA A 246 -17.29 0.98 -12.64
C ALA A 246 -17.51 2.46 -12.97
N GLY A 247 -16.85 3.38 -12.26
CA GLY A 247 -17.05 4.82 -12.48
C GLY A 247 -16.11 5.72 -11.72
N THR A 248 -16.22 7.02 -12.01
CA THR A 248 -15.43 8.07 -11.36
C THR A 248 -16.31 9.15 -10.77
N VAL A 249 -15.83 9.81 -9.73
CA VAL A 249 -16.53 10.89 -9.03
C VAL A 249 -15.57 12.07 -8.86
N ASP A 250 -15.99 13.25 -9.30
CA ASP A 250 -15.18 14.48 -9.14
C ASP A 250 -15.56 15.24 -7.86
N VAL A 251 -15.09 14.72 -6.73
CA VAL A 251 -15.23 15.40 -5.43
C VAL A 251 -14.33 16.62 -5.36
N LYS A 252 -13.12 16.53 -5.93
CA LYS A 252 -12.09 17.56 -5.80
C LYS A 252 -12.54 18.90 -6.39
N SER A 253 -13.07 18.91 -7.61
CA SER A 253 -13.53 20.14 -8.26
C SER A 253 -14.71 20.78 -7.53
N VAL A 254 -15.60 19.99 -6.95
CA VAL A 254 -16.74 20.50 -6.17
C VAL A 254 -16.26 21.21 -4.90
N ILE A 255 -15.35 20.58 -4.14
CA ILE A 255 -14.82 21.18 -2.90
C ILE A 255 -13.96 22.40 -3.22
N GLU A 256 -13.05 22.31 -4.20
CA GLU A 256 -12.16 23.43 -4.56
C GLU A 256 -12.91 24.59 -5.24
N GLY A 257 -14.06 24.34 -5.85
CA GLY A 257 -14.97 25.36 -6.42
C GLY A 257 -15.91 26.03 -5.40
N SER A 258 -15.90 25.60 -4.14
CA SER A 258 -16.85 26.05 -3.11
C SER A 258 -16.63 27.48 -2.59
N GLY A 259 -15.50 28.09 -2.94
CA GLY A 259 -15.06 29.37 -2.39
C GLY A 259 -14.24 29.25 -1.09
N LEU A 260 -14.13 28.07 -0.49
CA LEU A 260 -13.26 27.81 0.64
C LEU A 260 -11.78 27.85 0.23
N VAL A 261 -10.92 28.37 1.09
CA VAL A 261 -9.48 28.55 0.80
C VAL A 261 -8.68 27.45 1.46
N PHE A 262 -8.02 26.61 0.62
CA PHE A 262 -7.12 25.57 1.11
C PHE A 262 -5.97 26.14 1.96
N GLY A 263 -5.70 25.52 3.10
CA GLY A 263 -4.66 25.95 4.06
C GLY A 263 -5.08 27.12 4.95
N THR A 264 -6.32 27.64 4.78
CA THR A 264 -6.89 28.73 5.61
C THR A 264 -8.20 28.30 6.25
N ASP A 265 -9.12 27.74 5.47
CA ASP A 265 -10.42 27.28 5.93
C ASP A 265 -10.43 25.78 6.15
N TYR A 266 -9.76 25.05 5.29
CA TYR A 266 -9.64 23.59 5.32
C TYR A 266 -8.33 23.13 4.67
N ALA A 267 -7.99 21.86 4.91
CA ALA A 267 -7.07 21.12 4.06
C ALA A 267 -7.73 19.78 3.65
N ALA A 268 -7.28 19.23 2.53
CA ALA A 268 -7.76 17.93 2.07
C ALA A 268 -6.64 17.14 1.39
N CYS A 269 -6.70 15.80 1.52
CA CYS A 269 -5.99 14.87 0.66
C CYS A 269 -7.04 14.10 -0.15
N TYR A 270 -6.97 14.23 -1.46
CA TYR A 270 -7.87 13.53 -2.39
C TYR A 270 -7.16 12.26 -2.87
N ASP A 271 -7.30 11.19 -2.11
CA ASP A 271 -6.78 9.88 -2.50
C ASP A 271 -7.70 9.22 -3.55
N SER A 272 -7.35 8.05 -4.07
CA SER A 272 -8.12 7.44 -5.16
C SER A 272 -9.48 6.89 -4.73
N THR A 273 -9.63 6.43 -3.48
CA THR A 273 -10.84 5.77 -2.96
C THR A 273 -11.40 6.44 -1.71
N LEU A 274 -10.68 7.43 -1.18
CA LEU A 274 -11.10 8.18 -0.01
C LEU A 274 -10.66 9.64 -0.10
N VAL A 275 -11.37 10.51 0.60
CA VAL A 275 -11.01 11.93 0.76
C VAL A 275 -10.91 12.24 2.24
N ARG A 276 -9.79 12.80 2.65
CA ARG A 276 -9.51 13.14 4.04
C ARG A 276 -9.51 14.64 4.23
N PHE A 277 -10.38 15.13 5.10
CA PHE A 277 -10.55 16.55 5.39
C PHE A 277 -9.95 16.92 6.75
N THR A 278 -9.26 18.05 6.80
CA THR A 278 -8.87 18.74 8.04
C THR A 278 -9.57 20.08 8.07
N TYR A 279 -10.38 20.32 9.10
CA TYR A 279 -11.15 21.54 9.24
C TYR A 279 -10.38 22.60 10.04
N LEU A 280 -9.92 23.66 9.37
CA LEU A 280 -9.18 24.74 10.00
C LEU A 280 -10.10 25.82 10.58
N LYS A 281 -11.37 25.82 10.11
CA LYS A 281 -12.45 26.68 10.62
C LYS A 281 -13.76 25.90 10.77
N PRO A 282 -14.57 26.18 11.80
CA PRO A 282 -15.87 25.48 11.98
C PRO A 282 -16.83 25.63 10.79
N GLU A 283 -16.85 26.80 10.15
CA GLU A 283 -17.73 27.08 9.01
C GLU A 283 -17.37 26.23 7.79
N ALA A 284 -16.08 25.91 7.62
CA ALA A 284 -15.62 25.02 6.55
C ALA A 284 -16.14 23.60 6.72
N ARG A 285 -16.25 23.12 7.96
CA ARG A 285 -16.85 21.80 8.26
C ARG A 285 -18.28 21.71 7.76
N ALA A 286 -19.14 22.62 8.20
CA ALA A 286 -20.55 22.62 7.81
C ALA A 286 -20.71 22.73 6.28
N ARG A 287 -19.89 23.60 5.64
CA ARG A 287 -19.95 23.78 4.19
C ARG A 287 -19.47 22.52 3.42
N ILE A 288 -18.41 21.86 3.87
CA ILE A 288 -17.91 20.64 3.24
C ILE A 288 -18.91 19.50 3.44
N GLU A 289 -19.46 19.31 4.64
CA GLU A 289 -20.46 18.28 4.91
C GLU A 289 -21.73 18.49 4.05
N ASP A 290 -22.19 19.73 3.87
CA ASP A 290 -23.29 20.07 2.97
C ASP A 290 -22.98 19.69 1.51
N LEU A 291 -21.81 20.07 1.00
CA LEU A 291 -21.37 19.72 -0.36
C LEU A 291 -21.23 18.21 -0.56
N MET A 292 -20.71 17.52 0.43
CA MET A 292 -20.52 16.06 0.39
C MET A 292 -21.84 15.29 0.46
N SER A 293 -22.92 15.91 0.92
CA SER A 293 -24.26 15.29 0.90
C SER A 293 -24.71 14.92 -0.51
N ALA A 294 -24.25 15.64 -1.54
CA ALA A 294 -24.51 15.33 -2.95
C ALA A 294 -23.86 14.01 -3.41
N PHE A 295 -22.95 13.46 -2.63
CA PHE A 295 -22.25 12.19 -2.90
C PHE A 295 -22.69 11.06 -1.96
N ALA A 296 -23.78 11.22 -1.20
CA ALA A 296 -24.23 10.23 -0.21
C ALA A 296 -24.57 8.85 -0.82
N ASP A 297 -24.90 8.81 -2.11
CA ASP A 297 -25.11 7.57 -2.89
C ASP A 297 -23.79 6.97 -3.44
N LYS A 298 -22.69 7.67 -3.34
CA LYS A 298 -21.37 7.30 -3.86
C LYS A 298 -20.39 6.88 -2.77
N GLY A 299 -20.68 7.19 -1.51
CA GLY A 299 -19.82 6.90 -0.37
C GLY A 299 -20.40 7.46 0.92
N HIS A 300 -19.62 7.41 1.99
CA HIS A 300 -20.03 7.93 3.29
C HIS A 300 -18.82 8.43 4.09
N PHE A 301 -19.08 9.33 5.05
CA PHE A 301 -18.10 9.66 6.05
C PHE A 301 -17.95 8.50 7.04
N LEU A 302 -16.71 8.08 7.30
CA LEU A 302 -16.44 7.08 8.33
C LEU A 302 -16.87 7.60 9.69
N THR A 303 -17.55 6.75 10.43
CA THR A 303 -17.81 6.96 11.86
C THR A 303 -16.56 6.65 12.67
N GLU A 304 -16.47 7.15 13.90
CA GLU A 304 -15.37 6.83 14.81
C GLU A 304 -15.25 5.32 15.06
N ASP A 305 -16.37 4.61 15.13
CA ASP A 305 -16.39 3.16 15.31
C ASP A 305 -15.79 2.43 14.08
N GLU A 306 -16.03 2.94 12.88
CA GLU A 306 -15.40 2.42 11.64
C GLU A 306 -13.90 2.72 11.63
N GLU A 307 -13.50 3.94 11.97
CA GLU A 307 -12.07 4.27 12.09
C GLU A 307 -11.35 3.35 13.10
N ARG A 308 -11.99 3.04 14.23
CA ARG A 308 -11.46 2.11 15.25
C ARG A 308 -11.36 0.68 14.72
N ARG A 309 -12.41 0.19 14.06
CA ARG A 309 -12.39 -1.14 13.42
C ARG A 309 -11.30 -1.27 12.36
N HIS A 310 -11.12 -0.24 11.56
CA HIS A 310 -10.08 -0.19 10.52
C HIS A 310 -8.66 0.05 11.09
N GLY A 311 -8.54 0.32 12.40
CA GLY A 311 -7.25 0.56 13.05
C GLY A 311 -6.60 1.87 12.63
N ILE A 312 -7.40 2.89 12.30
CA ILE A 312 -6.92 4.21 11.85
C ILE A 312 -7.32 5.35 12.79
N TYR A 313 -8.19 5.09 13.78
CA TYR A 313 -8.60 6.13 14.73
C TYR A 313 -7.44 6.64 15.56
N ARG A 314 -7.28 7.96 15.58
CA ARG A 314 -6.32 8.67 16.42
C ARG A 314 -6.96 9.91 17.03
N ALA A 315 -6.73 10.12 18.33
CA ALA A 315 -7.26 11.29 19.04
C ALA A 315 -6.67 12.62 18.53
N ASP A 316 -5.43 12.58 18.00
CA ASP A 316 -4.76 13.75 17.39
C ASP A 316 -5.19 14.04 15.94
N ARG A 317 -6.14 13.25 15.42
CA ARG A 317 -6.67 13.39 14.05
C ARG A 317 -5.59 13.47 12.96
N LEU A 318 -4.50 12.72 13.13
CA LEU A 318 -3.35 12.70 12.21
C LEU A 318 -3.74 12.49 10.75
N PHE A 319 -4.80 11.72 10.49
CA PHE A 319 -5.24 11.38 9.14
C PHE A 319 -6.34 12.31 8.59
N GLY A 320 -6.75 13.30 9.37
CA GLY A 320 -7.83 14.23 9.08
C GLY A 320 -8.94 14.16 10.14
N ASP A 321 -9.76 15.21 10.19
CA ASP A 321 -10.91 15.29 11.10
C ASP A 321 -12.09 14.45 10.62
N ALA A 322 -12.18 14.26 9.29
CA ALA A 322 -13.21 13.44 8.64
C ALA A 322 -12.64 12.72 7.41
N ILE A 323 -13.04 11.48 7.22
CA ILE A 323 -12.65 10.64 6.09
C ILE A 323 -13.91 10.22 5.35
N PHE A 324 -14.04 10.60 4.07
CA PHE A 324 -15.11 10.15 3.20
C PHE A 324 -14.61 8.97 2.36
N LEU A 325 -15.21 7.81 2.54
CA LEU A 325 -14.87 6.58 1.83
C LEU A 325 -15.82 6.37 0.66
N MET A 326 -15.27 6.13 -0.53
CA MET A 326 -16.06 5.79 -1.72
C MET A 326 -16.61 4.37 -1.63
N ASN A 327 -17.80 4.17 -2.19
CA ASN A 327 -18.31 2.81 -2.40
C ASN A 327 -17.40 2.02 -3.34
N PRO A 328 -17.22 0.69 -3.12
CA PRO A 328 -16.41 -0.15 -4.00
C PRO A 328 -16.81 0.00 -5.47
N GLY A 329 -15.79 0.13 -6.33
CA GLY A 329 -15.96 0.36 -7.76
C GLY A 329 -16.01 1.83 -8.20
N LEU A 330 -15.97 2.79 -7.27
CA LEU A 330 -15.95 4.22 -7.61
C LEU A 330 -14.59 4.86 -7.26
N GLN A 331 -14.01 5.56 -8.21
CA GLN A 331 -12.73 6.25 -8.04
C GLN A 331 -12.91 7.76 -8.00
N VAL A 332 -12.21 8.44 -7.09
CA VAL A 332 -12.10 9.92 -7.09
C VAL A 332 -11.17 10.34 -8.23
N VAL A 333 -11.71 11.05 -9.23
CA VAL A 333 -10.96 11.59 -10.38
C VAL A 333 -11.50 12.97 -10.74
N PRO A 334 -10.65 14.01 -10.74
CA PRO A 334 -9.21 14.01 -10.44
C PRO A 334 -8.89 13.82 -8.95
N SER A 335 -7.74 13.23 -8.67
CA SER A 335 -7.22 13.06 -7.31
C SER A 335 -5.79 13.58 -7.18
N ASP A 336 -5.24 13.56 -5.96
CA ASP A 336 -3.82 13.87 -5.75
C ASP A 336 -2.90 12.73 -6.22
N MET A 337 -3.46 11.55 -6.45
CA MET A 337 -2.76 10.38 -7.01
C MET A 337 -2.77 10.36 -8.54
N GLY A 338 -3.78 10.92 -9.19
CA GLY A 338 -3.86 10.95 -10.65
C GLY A 338 -5.06 11.72 -11.20
N GLY A 339 -4.97 12.09 -12.47
CA GLY A 339 -6.04 12.81 -13.19
C GLY A 339 -6.77 11.96 -14.24
N LYS A 340 -6.54 10.64 -14.26
CA LYS A 340 -7.16 9.72 -15.22
C LYS A 340 -7.79 8.53 -14.51
N PRO A 341 -8.92 8.01 -15.03
CA PRO A 341 -9.48 6.76 -14.54
C PRO A 341 -8.51 5.59 -14.68
N LEU A 342 -8.61 4.65 -13.75
CA LEU A 342 -8.00 3.33 -13.82
C LEU A 342 -9.08 2.27 -14.10
N ASN A 343 -8.68 1.03 -14.35
CA ASN A 343 -9.60 -0.09 -14.50
C ASN A 343 -9.82 -0.84 -13.16
N GLY A 344 -8.84 -0.78 -12.27
CA GLY A 344 -8.93 -1.33 -10.93
C GLY A 344 -8.31 -0.41 -9.89
N MET A 345 -8.82 -0.49 -8.67
CA MET A 345 -8.29 0.22 -7.52
C MET A 345 -8.49 -0.60 -6.25
N HIS A 346 -7.68 -0.36 -5.27
CA HIS A 346 -7.77 -0.89 -3.92
C HIS A 346 -7.88 0.26 -2.90
N GLY A 347 -8.04 -0.06 -1.61
CA GLY A 347 -8.20 0.94 -0.56
C GLY A 347 -9.69 1.28 -0.29
N PHE A 348 -10.60 0.40 -0.67
CA PHE A 348 -12.01 0.42 -0.27
C PHE A 348 -12.19 -0.18 1.12
N ASP A 349 -13.44 -0.31 1.56
CA ASP A 349 -13.77 -1.00 2.81
C ASP A 349 -13.20 -2.44 2.78
N PRO A 350 -12.51 -2.91 3.84
CA PRO A 350 -11.98 -4.26 3.89
C PRO A 350 -13.01 -5.38 3.77
N THR A 351 -14.30 -5.08 3.97
CA THR A 351 -15.40 -6.03 3.75
C THR A 351 -15.73 -6.25 2.27
N ASP A 352 -15.23 -5.39 1.37
CA ASP A 352 -15.36 -5.63 -0.06
C ASP A 352 -14.65 -6.94 -0.46
N ARG A 353 -15.39 -7.82 -1.14
CA ARG A 353 -14.88 -9.15 -1.52
C ARG A 353 -13.59 -9.10 -2.35
N TRP A 354 -13.48 -8.08 -3.23
CA TRP A 354 -12.33 -7.90 -4.12
C TRP A 354 -11.11 -7.31 -3.42
N SER A 355 -11.33 -6.70 -2.26
CA SER A 355 -10.28 -6.11 -1.42
C SER A 355 -9.51 -7.16 -0.61
N ARG A 356 -10.06 -8.37 -0.42
CA ARG A 356 -9.45 -9.40 0.43
C ARG A 356 -8.07 -9.82 -0.07
N ALA A 357 -7.12 -9.86 0.84
CA ALA A 357 -5.78 -10.41 0.63
C ALA A 357 -5.80 -11.95 0.63
N ALA A 358 -4.73 -12.56 0.13
CA ALA A 358 -4.54 -14.01 0.12
C ALA A 358 -3.33 -14.43 0.94
N VAL A 359 -3.41 -15.59 1.58
CA VAL A 359 -2.27 -16.31 2.14
C VAL A 359 -2.35 -17.78 1.74
N LEU A 360 -1.27 -18.30 1.16
CA LEU A 360 -1.13 -19.63 0.60
C LEU A 360 0.18 -20.23 1.12
N SER A 361 0.16 -21.46 1.64
CA SER A 361 1.34 -22.03 2.27
C SER A 361 1.49 -23.53 2.01
N THR A 362 2.73 -24.03 2.07
CA THR A 362 3.05 -25.45 2.15
C THR A 362 2.69 -26.06 3.51
N GLU A 363 2.58 -25.22 4.55
CA GLU A 363 2.28 -25.61 5.92
C GLU A 363 0.92 -25.07 6.37
N PRO A 364 0.27 -25.72 7.37
CA PRO A 364 -0.99 -25.22 7.94
C PRO A 364 -0.88 -23.75 8.41
N ILE A 365 -1.83 -22.94 7.96
CA ILE A 365 -1.95 -21.54 8.36
C ILE A 365 -2.67 -21.48 9.72
N PRO A 366 -2.08 -20.87 10.77
CA PRO A 366 -2.72 -20.75 12.07
C PRO A 366 -4.10 -20.06 11.98
N ASP A 367 -5.04 -20.50 12.82
CA ASP A 367 -6.42 -19.96 12.80
C ASP A 367 -6.52 -18.48 13.22
N GLU A 368 -5.51 -17.99 13.90
CA GLU A 368 -5.35 -16.60 14.32
C GLU A 368 -5.04 -15.67 13.15
N VAL A 369 -4.52 -16.18 12.03
CA VAL A 369 -4.22 -15.38 10.84
C VAL A 369 -5.52 -15.05 10.11
N LYS A 370 -6.12 -13.90 10.42
CA LYS A 370 -7.40 -13.41 9.87
C LYS A 370 -7.26 -12.13 9.05
N SER A 371 -6.19 -11.40 9.26
CA SER A 371 -5.88 -10.14 8.59
C SER A 371 -4.41 -10.05 8.21
N VAL A 372 -4.06 -9.11 7.35
CA VAL A 372 -2.65 -8.87 6.99
C VAL A 372 -1.81 -8.37 8.18
N ALA A 373 -2.43 -7.83 9.23
CA ALA A 373 -1.73 -7.47 10.47
C ALA A 373 -1.16 -8.69 11.20
N ASP A 374 -1.75 -9.85 11.00
CA ASP A 374 -1.33 -11.10 11.64
C ASP A 374 -0.11 -11.73 10.96
N TYR A 375 0.28 -11.24 9.78
CA TYR A 375 1.44 -11.73 9.04
C TYR A 375 2.77 -11.48 9.76
N PHE A 376 2.88 -10.39 10.50
CA PHE A 376 4.06 -10.15 11.33
C PHE A 376 4.26 -11.27 12.36
N MET A 377 3.18 -11.64 13.06
CA MET A 377 3.21 -12.77 14.00
C MET A 377 3.52 -14.09 13.26
N LEU A 378 2.90 -14.34 12.10
CA LEU A 378 3.16 -15.52 11.30
C LEU A 378 4.65 -15.64 10.93
N MET A 379 5.26 -14.54 10.47
CA MET A 379 6.68 -14.48 10.11
C MET A 379 7.61 -14.61 11.32
N THR A 380 7.30 -13.90 12.42
CA THR A 380 8.18 -13.86 13.59
C THR A 380 8.08 -15.09 14.49
N SER A 381 6.96 -15.83 14.44
CA SER A 381 6.83 -17.14 15.07
C SER A 381 7.62 -18.23 14.34
N ALA A 382 7.98 -18.01 13.09
CA ALA A 382 8.83 -18.90 12.30
C ALA A 382 10.35 -18.72 12.61
N LEU A 383 10.71 -17.61 13.27
CA LEU A 383 12.10 -17.30 13.66
C LEU A 383 12.44 -18.04 14.98
#